data_f7741841acaa5c82198245cc92d67089
#
_entry.id   f7741841acaa5c82198245cc92d67089
#
_cell.length_a   1.000
_cell.length_b   1.000
_cell.length_c   1.000
_cell.angle_alpha   90.00
_cell.angle_beta   90.00
_cell.angle_gamma   90.00
#
_symmetry.space_group_name_H-M   'P 1'
#
loop_
_entity.id
_entity.type
_entity.pdbx_description
1 polymer ?
#
loop_
_entity_poly.entity_id
_entity_poly.type
_entity_poly.pdbx_seq_one_letter_code
_entity_poly.pdbx_strand_id
1 'polypeptide(L)'
;MKVQYFSIPGIKYRDFSLNDVEVLEYFYLDAPLTIGSHSKNLFEIKVSDTDSATFTSNCKAAEREGKVPNFYGPQRFGSLRPITHVVGREIVRGNYEEAVRVFVGYPGEDRFAEVRKEYFDKPDPVRGLEIFPESLDLERKVMVHLVSQKEDYVGAIKELPENLVSMFIHAYQGYIFNRILSNRLELAKSIIPGDIFSINDEFIMVNNLNIEKVSSSFAKGDGSPTGLVVGFDTEFARGKMGAIESQILSQEGVKQSDFKLPFGLSSKGERRDLFLRFKDFECSDSTVRFSLLPGGYATSVLREIMRVDEMANY
;
A
#
# COMPACT_ATOMS: atom_id res chain seq x y z
N MET A 1 -11.32 -12.18 16.76
CA MET A 1 -10.69 -13.46 16.36
C MET A 1 -10.21 -13.31 14.92
N LYS A 2 -9.01 -13.77 14.59
CA LYS A 2 -8.52 -13.79 13.21
C LYS A 2 -8.52 -15.25 12.74
N VAL A 3 -9.23 -15.54 11.65
CA VAL A 3 -9.23 -16.86 11.01
C VAL A 3 -8.41 -16.77 9.73
N GLN A 4 -7.52 -17.73 9.53
CA GLN A 4 -6.64 -17.76 8.35
C GLN A 4 -6.41 -19.21 7.92
N TYR A 5 -6.47 -19.45 6.60
CA TYR A 5 -5.99 -20.69 6.02
C TYR A 5 -4.50 -20.61 5.76
N PHE A 6 -3.78 -21.69 6.07
CA PHE A 6 -2.37 -21.85 5.74
C PHE A 6 -2.07 -23.30 5.39
N SER A 7 -1.01 -23.56 4.65
CA SER A 7 -0.56 -24.90 4.32
C SER A 7 0.80 -25.19 4.95
N ILE A 8 0.97 -26.40 5.47
CA ILE A 8 2.22 -26.87 6.05
C ILE A 8 2.64 -28.14 5.29
N PRO A 9 3.61 -28.06 4.36
CA PRO A 9 4.07 -29.22 3.63
C PRO A 9 4.68 -30.28 4.56
N GLY A 10 4.31 -31.54 4.35
CA GLY A 10 4.93 -32.69 5.04
C GLY A 10 4.53 -32.89 6.50
N ILE A 11 3.65 -32.07 7.08
CA ILE A 11 3.17 -32.22 8.45
C ILE A 11 1.76 -32.81 8.46
N LYS A 12 1.53 -33.81 9.29
CA LYS A 12 0.19 -34.33 9.53
C LYS A 12 -0.50 -33.47 10.60
N TYR A 13 -1.81 -33.25 10.44
CA TYR A 13 -2.59 -32.46 11.39
C TYR A 13 -2.37 -32.86 12.87
N ARG A 14 -2.23 -34.16 13.16
CA ARG A 14 -2.03 -34.67 14.52
C ARG A 14 -0.74 -34.23 15.19
N ASP A 15 0.24 -33.82 14.39
CA ASP A 15 1.56 -33.39 14.85
C ASP A 15 1.64 -31.85 14.97
N PHE A 16 0.52 -31.15 14.70
CA PHE A 16 0.45 -29.70 14.75
C PHE A 16 -0.12 -29.23 16.11
N SER A 17 0.68 -28.53 16.88
CA SER A 17 0.27 -27.87 18.10
C SER A 17 1.05 -26.57 18.28
N LEU A 18 0.35 -25.45 18.40
CA LEU A 18 0.91 -24.14 18.70
C LEU A 18 0.15 -23.51 19.85
N ASN A 19 0.86 -22.81 20.73
CA ASN A 19 0.24 -21.99 21.75
C ASN A 19 -0.54 -20.86 21.07
N ASP A 20 -1.71 -20.54 21.62
CA ASP A 20 -2.57 -19.44 21.15
C ASP A 20 -3.14 -19.62 19.72
N VAL A 21 -3.05 -20.82 19.15
CA VAL A 21 -3.65 -21.17 17.84
C VAL A 21 -4.59 -22.35 18.01
N GLU A 22 -5.85 -22.14 17.65
CA GLU A 22 -6.86 -23.20 17.58
C GLU A 22 -7.09 -23.59 16.12
N VAL A 23 -6.98 -24.89 15.82
CA VAL A 23 -7.29 -25.42 14.50
C VAL A 23 -8.80 -25.70 14.44
N LEU A 24 -9.51 -24.86 13.69
CA LEU A 24 -10.97 -24.99 13.52
C LEU A 24 -11.34 -26.07 12.52
N GLU A 25 -10.54 -26.21 11.44
CA GLU A 25 -10.80 -27.08 10.32
C GLU A 25 -9.48 -27.49 9.66
N TYR A 26 -9.40 -28.68 9.09
CA TYR A 26 -8.26 -29.12 8.28
C TYR A 26 -8.70 -29.99 7.13
N PHE A 27 -7.95 -29.94 6.05
CA PHE A 27 -8.08 -30.80 4.87
C PHE A 27 -6.74 -30.97 4.17
N TYR A 28 -6.63 -31.99 3.35
CA TYR A 28 -5.41 -32.25 2.58
C TYR A 28 -5.56 -31.68 1.16
N LEU A 29 -4.50 -31.09 0.68
CA LEU A 29 -4.38 -30.55 -0.68
C LEU A 29 -3.25 -31.24 -1.42
N ASP A 30 -3.39 -31.40 -2.73
CA ASP A 30 -2.36 -31.96 -3.61
C ASP A 30 -1.14 -31.00 -3.77
N ALA A 31 -1.36 -29.71 -3.54
CA ALA A 31 -0.32 -28.68 -3.60
C ALA A 31 -0.46 -27.67 -2.44
N PRO A 32 0.65 -27.08 -1.97
CA PRO A 32 0.60 -26.05 -0.94
C PRO A 32 -0.09 -24.80 -1.44
N LEU A 33 -0.72 -24.05 -0.52
CA LEU A 33 -1.26 -22.72 -0.82
C LEU A 33 -0.13 -21.77 -1.20
N THR A 34 -0.31 -21.02 -2.25
CA THR A 34 0.62 -19.99 -2.70
C THR A 34 0.08 -18.59 -2.35
N ILE A 35 0.98 -17.61 -2.25
CA ILE A 35 0.59 -16.22 -2.03
C ILE A 35 -0.33 -15.77 -3.18
N GLY A 36 -1.49 -15.22 -2.84
CA GLY A 36 -2.48 -14.74 -3.82
C GLY A 36 -3.44 -15.81 -4.36
N SER A 37 -3.35 -17.08 -3.90
CA SER A 37 -4.27 -18.16 -4.34
C SER A 37 -5.69 -18.05 -3.80
N HIS A 38 -5.96 -17.20 -2.83
CA HIS A 38 -7.30 -16.98 -2.29
C HIS A 38 -8.14 -16.08 -3.21
N SER A 39 -9.42 -16.36 -3.30
CA SER A 39 -10.34 -15.63 -4.19
C SER A 39 -10.85 -14.31 -3.58
N LYS A 40 -10.96 -14.23 -2.26
CA LYS A 40 -11.42 -13.04 -1.53
C LYS A 40 -10.96 -13.06 -0.07
N ASN A 41 -10.93 -11.88 0.54
CA ASN A 41 -10.80 -11.69 1.98
C ASN A 41 -12.15 -11.31 2.57
N LEU A 42 -12.55 -11.97 3.66
CA LEU A 42 -13.75 -11.64 4.42
C LEU A 42 -13.34 -10.80 5.63
N PHE A 43 -14.05 -9.72 5.86
CA PHE A 43 -13.82 -8.83 6.98
C PHE A 43 -15.08 -8.73 7.84
N GLU A 44 -14.90 -8.86 9.15
CA GLU A 44 -15.87 -8.52 10.18
C GLU A 44 -15.18 -7.58 11.14
N ILE A 45 -15.62 -6.32 11.20
CA ILE A 45 -14.93 -5.27 11.93
C ILE A 45 -15.92 -4.57 12.83
N LYS A 46 -15.64 -4.59 14.14
CA LYS A 46 -16.37 -3.81 15.14
C LYS A 46 -15.67 -2.47 15.30
N VAL A 47 -16.44 -1.41 15.14
CA VAL A 47 -15.96 -0.03 15.28
C VAL A 47 -16.42 0.49 16.65
N SER A 48 -15.50 1.12 17.39
CA SER A 48 -15.78 1.81 18.66
C SER A 48 -15.84 3.34 18.46
N ASP A 49 -16.39 4.00 19.44
CA ASP A 49 -16.39 5.47 19.57
C ASP A 49 -17.02 6.20 18.39
N THR A 50 -18.09 5.64 17.81
CA THR A 50 -18.86 6.26 16.73
C THR A 50 -20.26 6.61 17.16
N ASP A 51 -20.79 7.74 16.63
CA ASP A 51 -22.22 8.00 16.70
C ASP A 51 -22.99 7.00 15.84
N SER A 52 -23.83 6.20 16.48
CA SER A 52 -24.56 5.09 15.84
C SER A 52 -25.43 5.54 14.66
N ALA A 53 -26.05 6.72 14.75
CA ALA A 53 -26.93 7.23 13.69
C ALA A 53 -26.12 7.63 12.44
N THR A 54 -25.02 8.35 12.65
CA THR A 54 -24.08 8.75 11.58
C THR A 54 -23.42 7.53 10.94
N PHE A 55 -22.96 6.59 11.76
CA PHE A 55 -22.37 5.34 11.26
C PHE A 55 -23.35 4.57 10.37
N THR A 56 -24.57 4.35 10.84
CA THR A 56 -25.61 3.65 10.07
C THR A 56 -25.95 4.37 8.77
N SER A 57 -26.03 5.71 8.80
CA SER A 57 -26.29 6.53 7.61
C SER A 57 -25.17 6.37 6.56
N ASN A 58 -23.91 6.41 7.01
CA ASN A 58 -22.74 6.25 6.15
C ASN A 58 -22.63 4.83 5.59
N CYS A 59 -22.95 3.80 6.40
CA CYS A 59 -23.04 2.41 5.92
C CYS A 59 -24.04 2.27 4.76
N LYS A 60 -25.26 2.82 4.91
CA LYS A 60 -26.27 2.80 3.85
C LYS A 60 -25.80 3.54 2.58
N ALA A 61 -25.05 4.63 2.75
CA ALA A 61 -24.47 5.34 1.61
C ALA A 61 -23.41 4.50 0.89
N ALA A 62 -22.50 3.87 1.64
CA ALA A 62 -21.49 2.98 1.11
C ALA A 62 -22.11 1.76 0.39
N GLU A 63 -23.10 1.12 1.00
CA GLU A 63 -23.82 -0.01 0.41
C GLU A 63 -24.48 0.36 -0.93
N ARG A 64 -25.14 1.51 -0.98
CA ARG A 64 -25.79 2.01 -2.22
C ARG A 64 -24.77 2.27 -3.33
N GLU A 65 -23.56 2.75 -3.00
CA GLU A 65 -22.50 2.99 -3.97
C GLU A 65 -21.79 1.69 -4.39
N GLY A 66 -21.70 0.70 -3.53
CA GLY A 66 -21.05 -0.60 -3.76
C GLY A 66 -19.56 -0.54 -4.04
N LYS A 67 -18.95 0.64 -3.89
CA LYS A 67 -17.55 0.91 -4.15
C LYS A 67 -17.04 2.12 -3.35
N VAL A 68 -15.74 2.15 -3.11
CA VAL A 68 -15.03 3.26 -2.48
C VAL A 68 -13.77 3.60 -3.26
N PRO A 69 -13.19 4.79 -3.08
CA PRO A 69 -11.86 5.09 -3.63
C PRO A 69 -10.80 4.09 -3.14
N ASN A 70 -9.97 3.59 -4.06
CA ASN A 70 -9.04 2.49 -3.80
C ASN A 70 -7.67 2.98 -3.30
N PHE A 71 -7.66 3.82 -2.28
CA PHE A 71 -6.42 4.29 -1.66
C PHE A 71 -5.60 3.14 -1.07
N TYR A 72 -4.29 3.24 -1.15
CA TYR A 72 -3.42 2.47 -0.28
C TYR A 72 -3.58 2.96 1.15
N GLY A 73 -3.81 2.03 2.07
CA GLY A 73 -4.02 2.34 3.49
C GLY A 73 -2.71 2.55 4.28
N PRO A 74 -2.81 2.97 5.57
CA PRO A 74 -1.66 3.26 6.44
C PRO A 74 -0.66 2.12 6.55
N GLN A 75 -1.14 0.86 6.48
CA GLN A 75 -0.25 -0.32 6.53
C GLN A 75 0.81 -0.32 5.42
N ARG A 76 0.56 0.39 4.28
CA ARG A 76 1.54 0.52 3.20
C ARG A 76 2.70 1.44 3.58
N PHE A 77 2.45 2.39 4.46
CA PHE A 77 3.37 3.48 4.79
C PHE A 77 4.04 3.33 6.15
N GLY A 78 3.52 2.44 7.00
CA GLY A 78 3.96 2.20 8.37
C GLY A 78 3.02 2.86 9.39
N SER A 79 2.39 2.07 10.27
CA SER A 79 1.36 2.57 11.20
C SER A 79 1.94 3.39 12.35
N LEU A 80 3.06 2.95 12.94
CA LEU A 80 3.72 3.64 14.06
C LEU A 80 4.80 4.63 13.59
N ARG A 81 5.31 4.39 12.39
CA ARG A 81 6.43 5.14 11.82
C ARG A 81 6.22 5.23 10.30
N PRO A 82 5.47 6.22 9.83
CA PRO A 82 5.04 6.33 8.43
C PRO A 82 6.15 6.82 7.49
N ILE A 83 7.28 6.14 7.47
CA ILE A 83 8.46 6.52 6.70
C ILE A 83 8.70 5.67 5.45
N THR A 84 7.97 4.58 5.27
CA THR A 84 8.26 3.59 4.24
C THR A 84 8.31 4.22 2.85
N HIS A 85 7.34 5.10 2.54
CA HIS A 85 7.31 5.84 1.28
C HIS A 85 8.38 6.95 1.20
N VAL A 86 8.78 7.53 2.34
CA VAL A 86 9.83 8.57 2.38
C VAL A 86 11.18 7.96 2.04
N VAL A 87 11.52 6.80 2.65
CA VAL A 87 12.74 6.06 2.31
C VAL A 87 12.73 5.66 0.83
N GLY A 88 11.59 5.13 0.33
CA GLY A 88 11.43 4.77 -1.07
C GLY A 88 11.61 5.94 -2.03
N ARG A 89 11.10 7.12 -1.67
CA ARG A 89 11.29 8.37 -2.41
C ARG A 89 12.76 8.73 -2.55
N GLU A 90 13.49 8.70 -1.46
CA GLU A 90 14.91 9.08 -1.48
C GLU A 90 15.76 8.06 -2.25
N ILE A 91 15.43 6.75 -2.16
CA ILE A 91 16.07 5.72 -2.99
C ILE A 91 15.81 5.98 -4.49
N VAL A 92 14.57 6.23 -4.89
CA VAL A 92 14.20 6.47 -6.30
C VAL A 92 14.87 7.74 -6.84
N ARG A 93 15.06 8.76 -5.99
CA ARG A 93 15.78 10.00 -6.34
C ARG A 93 17.31 9.85 -6.36
N GLY A 94 17.84 8.72 -5.92
CA GLY A 94 19.29 8.50 -5.78
C GLY A 94 19.91 9.18 -4.56
N ASN A 95 19.11 9.69 -3.63
CA ASN A 95 19.54 10.34 -2.39
C ASN A 95 19.77 9.29 -1.29
N TYR A 96 20.73 8.39 -1.50
CA TYR A 96 20.93 7.22 -0.62
C TYR A 96 21.35 7.61 0.80
N GLU A 97 22.10 8.69 0.98
CA GLU A 97 22.43 9.23 2.31
C GLU A 97 21.17 9.59 3.09
N GLU A 98 20.28 10.36 2.47
CA GLU A 98 19.02 10.76 3.09
C GLU A 98 18.10 9.56 3.31
N ALA A 99 18.07 8.59 2.40
CA ALA A 99 17.32 7.35 2.58
C ALA A 99 17.78 6.60 3.83
N VAL A 100 19.07 6.49 4.06
CA VAL A 100 19.65 5.88 5.26
C VAL A 100 19.32 6.72 6.50
N ARG A 101 19.49 8.04 6.44
CA ARG A 101 19.19 8.94 7.55
C ARG A 101 17.74 8.81 8.01
N VAL A 102 16.80 8.78 7.06
CA VAL A 102 15.37 8.58 7.34
C VAL A 102 15.12 7.17 7.88
N PHE A 103 15.67 6.14 7.25
CA PHE A 103 15.46 4.75 7.68
C PHE A 103 15.93 4.52 9.12
N VAL A 104 17.14 4.93 9.46
CA VAL A 104 17.72 4.73 10.79
C VAL A 104 17.09 5.66 11.82
N GLY A 105 17.01 6.95 11.52
CA GLY A 105 16.86 7.99 12.53
C GLY A 105 15.51 8.71 12.55
N TYR A 106 14.67 8.64 11.50
CA TYR A 106 13.41 9.40 11.56
C TYR A 106 12.53 8.91 12.71
N PRO A 107 12.15 9.76 13.67
CA PRO A 107 11.39 9.37 14.85
C PRO A 107 9.93 9.01 14.46
N GLY A 108 9.35 8.09 15.20
CA GLY A 108 7.95 7.72 15.14
C GLY A 108 7.32 7.76 16.53
N GLU A 109 6.14 7.15 16.64
CA GLU A 109 5.42 7.00 17.92
C GLU A 109 5.83 5.71 18.67
N ASP A 110 7.01 5.16 18.37
CA ASP A 110 7.53 3.97 19.02
C ASP A 110 8.43 4.29 20.21
N ARG A 111 8.71 3.28 21.03
CA ARG A 111 9.56 3.40 22.23
C ARG A 111 11.01 3.83 21.95
N PHE A 112 11.42 3.91 20.71
CA PHE A 112 12.77 4.26 20.28
C PHE A 112 12.85 5.67 19.67
N ALA A 113 11.80 6.45 19.77
CA ALA A 113 11.70 7.77 19.13
C ALA A 113 12.86 8.70 19.52
N GLU A 114 13.26 8.71 20.78
CA GLU A 114 14.37 9.58 21.27
C GLU A 114 15.72 9.18 20.67
N VAL A 115 16.05 7.89 20.67
CA VAL A 115 17.29 7.35 20.09
C VAL A 115 17.36 7.63 18.59
N ARG A 116 16.24 7.45 17.92
CA ARG A 116 16.13 7.75 16.49
C ARG A 116 16.31 9.23 16.21
N LYS A 117 15.69 10.09 17.02
CA LYS A 117 15.80 11.53 16.88
C LYS A 117 17.25 12.01 17.05
N GLU A 118 17.99 11.48 18.03
CA GLU A 118 19.40 11.80 18.22
C GLU A 118 20.21 11.52 16.95
N TYR A 119 20.02 10.33 16.35
CA TYR A 119 20.68 9.97 15.09
C TYR A 119 20.20 10.83 13.91
N PHE A 120 18.91 11.11 13.82
CA PHE A 120 18.36 11.91 12.74
C PHE A 120 18.89 13.34 12.73
N ASP A 121 19.00 13.94 13.91
CA ASP A 121 19.50 15.32 14.06
C ASP A 121 21.02 15.41 13.79
N LYS A 122 21.78 14.36 14.16
CA LYS A 122 23.22 14.26 13.93
C LYS A 122 23.62 12.83 13.56
N PRO A 123 23.57 12.47 12.27
CA PRO A 123 23.94 11.13 11.82
C PRO A 123 25.42 10.81 12.14
N ASP A 124 25.61 9.86 13.05
CA ASP A 124 26.92 9.33 13.41
C ASP A 124 26.78 7.81 13.63
N PRO A 125 27.23 6.96 12.68
CA PRO A 125 27.11 5.52 12.80
C PRO A 125 27.81 4.91 14.01
N VAL A 126 28.94 5.49 14.46
CA VAL A 126 29.66 5.02 15.65
C VAL A 126 28.83 5.28 16.90
N ARG A 127 28.40 6.51 17.06
CA ARG A 127 27.51 6.89 18.17
C ARG A 127 26.19 6.14 18.13
N GLY A 128 25.62 5.96 16.94
CA GLY A 128 24.39 5.16 16.73
C GLY A 128 24.52 3.74 17.26
N LEU A 129 25.63 3.06 17.00
CA LEU A 129 25.88 1.70 17.51
C LEU A 129 26.00 1.61 19.04
N GLU A 130 26.37 2.70 19.71
CA GLU A 130 26.41 2.77 21.18
C GLU A 130 25.00 2.88 21.78
N ILE A 131 24.10 3.67 21.14
CA ILE A 131 22.81 4.03 21.72
C ILE A 131 21.64 3.18 21.22
N PHE A 132 21.73 2.59 19.99
CA PHE A 132 20.67 1.77 19.45
C PHE A 132 20.68 0.36 20.07
N PRO A 133 19.57 -0.10 20.63
CA PRO A 133 19.49 -1.44 21.21
C PRO A 133 19.61 -2.55 20.15
N GLU A 134 20.05 -3.73 20.57
CA GLU A 134 20.22 -4.88 19.69
C GLU A 134 18.93 -5.29 18.92
N SER A 135 17.77 -5.00 19.50
CA SER A 135 16.47 -5.27 18.86
C SER A 135 16.21 -4.46 17.59
N LEU A 136 17.00 -3.40 17.34
CA LEU A 136 16.99 -2.64 16.08
C LEU A 136 18.11 -3.15 15.15
N ASP A 137 18.11 -4.45 14.88
CA ASP A 137 19.17 -5.17 14.17
C ASP A 137 19.38 -4.67 12.74
N LEU A 138 18.34 -4.28 12.03
CA LEU A 138 18.43 -3.76 10.66
C LEU A 138 19.09 -2.40 10.60
N GLU A 139 18.71 -1.48 11.49
CA GLU A 139 19.35 -0.18 11.62
C GLU A 139 20.82 -0.34 12.02
N ARG A 140 21.11 -1.26 12.93
CA ARG A 140 22.47 -1.55 13.36
C ARG A 140 23.32 -2.13 12.22
N LYS A 141 22.80 -3.03 11.38
CA LYS A 141 23.50 -3.56 10.19
C LYS A 141 23.91 -2.44 9.24
N VAL A 142 23.00 -1.50 8.95
CA VAL A 142 23.29 -0.33 8.13
C VAL A 142 24.42 0.52 8.74
N MET A 143 24.36 0.78 10.05
CA MET A 143 25.41 1.54 10.73
C MET A 143 26.76 0.82 10.79
N VAL A 144 26.79 -0.51 11.01
CA VAL A 144 28.02 -1.33 10.96
C VAL A 144 28.69 -1.22 9.60
N HIS A 145 27.90 -1.29 8.52
CA HIS A 145 28.43 -1.08 7.16
C HIS A 145 29.12 0.29 7.04
N LEU A 146 28.44 1.36 7.46
CA LEU A 146 28.94 2.72 7.34
C LEU A 146 30.16 3.02 8.23
N VAL A 147 30.33 2.30 9.35
CA VAL A 147 31.56 2.36 10.15
C VAL A 147 32.75 1.76 9.40
N SER A 148 32.52 0.64 8.71
CA SER A 148 33.56 -0.06 7.94
C SER A 148 33.85 0.57 6.58
N GLN A 149 32.82 1.11 5.94
CA GLN A 149 32.81 1.69 4.58
C GLN A 149 32.15 3.07 4.64
N LYS A 150 32.93 4.08 4.99
CA LYS A 150 32.41 5.46 5.11
C LYS A 150 31.78 5.92 3.79
N GLU A 151 30.63 6.56 3.89
CA GLU A 151 29.89 7.16 2.77
C GLU A 151 29.38 6.16 1.72
N ASP A 152 29.55 4.85 1.93
CA ASP A 152 28.93 3.83 1.07
C ASP A 152 27.47 3.57 1.47
N TYR A 153 26.62 4.58 1.27
CA TYR A 153 25.19 4.49 1.58
C TYR A 153 24.45 3.49 0.69
N VAL A 154 24.94 3.27 -0.52
CA VAL A 154 24.40 2.24 -1.44
C VAL A 154 24.67 0.84 -0.89
N GLY A 155 25.88 0.56 -0.46
CA GLY A 155 26.25 -0.68 0.22
C GLY A 155 25.46 -0.88 1.51
N ALA A 156 25.30 0.20 2.29
CA ALA A 156 24.52 0.16 3.53
C ALA A 156 23.05 -0.24 3.30
N ILE A 157 22.39 0.25 2.23
CA ILE A 157 21.03 -0.17 1.86
C ILE A 157 20.99 -1.64 1.43
N LYS A 158 22.05 -2.17 0.82
CA LYS A 158 22.13 -3.59 0.43
C LYS A 158 22.25 -4.55 1.62
N GLU A 159 22.63 -4.08 2.79
CA GLU A 159 22.58 -4.88 4.02
C GLU A 159 21.15 -5.19 4.47
N LEU A 160 20.17 -4.47 3.95
CA LEU A 160 18.76 -4.73 4.20
C LEU A 160 18.24 -5.87 3.31
N PRO A 161 17.28 -6.68 3.79
CA PRO A 161 16.61 -7.68 2.96
C PRO A 161 16.00 -7.07 1.69
N GLU A 162 16.18 -7.69 0.54
CA GLU A 162 15.67 -7.18 -0.76
C GLU A 162 14.15 -6.92 -0.74
N ASN A 163 13.38 -7.78 -0.07
CA ASN A 163 11.94 -7.60 0.08
C ASN A 163 11.58 -6.35 0.89
N LEU A 164 12.40 -5.95 1.86
CA LEU A 164 12.21 -4.71 2.60
C LEU A 164 12.50 -3.49 1.72
N VAL A 165 13.60 -3.51 0.98
CA VAL A 165 13.94 -2.40 0.06
C VAL A 165 12.88 -2.27 -1.04
N SER A 166 12.43 -3.38 -1.61
CA SER A 166 11.33 -3.39 -2.58
C SER A 166 10.03 -2.81 -1.97
N MET A 167 9.76 -3.11 -0.71
CA MET A 167 8.59 -2.54 0.01
C MET A 167 8.68 -1.01 0.12
N PHE A 168 9.85 -0.42 0.32
CA PHE A 168 10.03 1.03 0.32
C PHE A 168 9.66 1.65 -1.03
N ILE A 169 10.16 1.07 -2.12
CA ILE A 169 9.88 1.55 -3.48
C ILE A 169 8.39 1.44 -3.79
N HIS A 170 7.78 0.30 -3.49
CA HIS A 170 6.35 0.09 -3.69
C HIS A 170 5.49 1.01 -2.80
N ALA A 171 5.95 1.40 -1.61
CA ALA A 171 5.26 2.38 -0.79
C ALA A 171 5.29 3.77 -1.42
N TYR A 172 6.41 4.19 -1.99
CA TYR A 172 6.48 5.46 -2.71
C TYR A 172 5.59 5.47 -3.96
N GLN A 173 5.56 4.38 -4.71
CA GLN A 173 4.60 4.22 -5.82
C GLN A 173 3.15 4.33 -5.33
N GLY A 174 2.83 3.71 -4.19
CA GLY A 174 1.51 3.81 -3.56
C GLY A 174 1.16 5.24 -3.12
N TYR A 175 2.13 5.99 -2.61
CA TYR A 175 1.96 7.39 -2.26
C TYR A 175 1.65 8.26 -3.49
N ILE A 176 2.39 8.09 -4.57
CA ILE A 176 2.14 8.79 -5.84
C ILE A 176 0.73 8.43 -6.37
N PHE A 177 0.36 7.15 -6.36
CA PHE A 177 -0.98 6.71 -6.74
C PHE A 177 -2.07 7.38 -5.90
N ASN A 178 -1.90 7.46 -4.58
CA ASN A 178 -2.87 8.11 -3.71
C ASN A 178 -3.06 9.59 -4.06
N ARG A 179 -1.98 10.31 -4.38
CA ARG A 179 -2.03 11.69 -4.85
C ARG A 179 -2.78 11.84 -6.18
N ILE A 180 -2.49 10.93 -7.14
CA ILE A 180 -3.19 10.87 -8.43
C ILE A 180 -4.68 10.62 -8.19
N LEU A 181 -5.04 9.65 -7.35
CA LEU A 181 -6.42 9.32 -7.04
C LEU A 181 -7.16 10.51 -6.39
N SER A 182 -6.54 11.21 -5.43
CA SER A 182 -7.12 12.41 -4.82
C SER A 182 -7.47 13.47 -5.87
N ASN A 183 -6.52 13.84 -6.73
CA ASN A 183 -6.75 14.81 -7.80
C ASN A 183 -7.81 14.34 -8.81
N ARG A 184 -7.83 13.03 -9.09
CA ARG A 184 -8.84 12.45 -10.00
C ARG A 184 -10.25 12.52 -9.42
N LEU A 185 -10.41 12.33 -8.11
CA LEU A 185 -11.71 12.43 -7.42
C LEU A 185 -12.23 13.86 -7.40
N GLU A 186 -11.36 14.86 -7.26
CA GLU A 186 -11.72 16.29 -7.37
C GLU A 186 -12.22 16.62 -8.77
N LEU A 187 -11.61 16.05 -9.82
CA LEU A 187 -12.01 16.28 -11.20
C LEU A 187 -13.36 15.61 -11.53
N ALA A 188 -13.50 14.31 -11.26
CA ALA A 188 -14.72 13.55 -11.51
C ALA A 188 -14.67 12.15 -10.86
N LYS A 189 -15.82 11.64 -10.43
CA LYS A 189 -16.00 10.24 -9.99
C LYS A 189 -16.50 9.32 -11.13
N SER A 190 -16.89 9.88 -12.26
CA SER A 190 -17.35 9.18 -13.46
C SER A 190 -16.20 8.90 -14.43
N ILE A 191 -16.45 8.08 -15.43
CA ILE A 191 -15.53 7.85 -16.56
C ILE A 191 -15.36 9.14 -17.36
N ILE A 192 -14.13 9.43 -17.77
CA ILE A 192 -13.80 10.55 -18.64
C ILE A 192 -12.96 10.10 -19.83
N PRO A 193 -13.00 10.82 -20.97
CA PRO A 193 -12.12 10.55 -22.10
C PRO A 193 -10.65 10.68 -21.68
N GLY A 194 -9.85 9.69 -22.08
CA GLY A 194 -8.44 9.60 -21.71
C GLY A 194 -8.14 8.67 -20.55
N ASP A 195 -9.16 8.22 -19.78
CA ASP A 195 -8.98 7.15 -18.79
C ASP A 195 -8.48 5.87 -19.48
N ILE A 196 -7.74 5.07 -18.75
CA ILE A 196 -7.50 3.67 -19.05
C ILE A 196 -8.45 2.85 -18.17
N PHE A 197 -9.30 2.06 -18.79
CA PHE A 197 -10.31 1.24 -18.12
C PHE A 197 -9.90 -0.22 -18.11
N SER A 198 -9.89 -0.84 -16.93
CA SER A 198 -9.62 -2.26 -16.74
C SER A 198 -10.90 -3.06 -16.77
N ILE A 199 -10.95 -4.12 -17.57
CA ILE A 199 -12.05 -5.09 -17.65
C ILE A 199 -11.52 -6.45 -18.12
N ASN A 200 -11.79 -7.52 -17.39
CA ASN A 200 -11.36 -8.89 -17.72
C ASN A 200 -9.85 -9.00 -18.02
N ASP A 201 -9.02 -8.38 -17.18
CA ASP A 201 -7.56 -8.32 -17.33
C ASP A 201 -7.06 -7.59 -18.60
N GLU A 202 -7.96 -6.91 -19.33
CA GLU A 202 -7.62 -6.05 -20.45
C GLU A 202 -7.71 -4.58 -20.10
N PHE A 203 -6.90 -3.76 -20.77
CA PHE A 203 -6.91 -2.30 -20.64
C PHE A 203 -7.44 -1.64 -21.90
N ILE A 204 -8.43 -0.78 -21.73
CA ILE A 204 -9.10 -0.06 -22.84
C ILE A 204 -8.89 1.44 -22.65
N MET A 205 -8.31 2.11 -23.64
CA MET A 205 -8.25 3.57 -23.69
C MET A 205 -9.64 4.15 -23.95
N VAL A 206 -10.13 4.97 -23.02
CA VAL A 206 -11.44 5.62 -23.14
C VAL A 206 -11.35 6.83 -24.08
N ASN A 207 -12.28 6.89 -25.01
CA ASN A 207 -12.43 8.01 -25.95
C ASN A 207 -13.92 8.32 -26.20
N ASN A 208 -14.21 9.32 -26.99
CA ASN A 208 -15.58 9.77 -27.26
C ASN A 208 -16.47 8.71 -27.95
N LEU A 209 -15.86 7.70 -28.59
CA LEU A 209 -16.61 6.66 -29.32
C LEU A 209 -17.03 5.51 -28.40
N ASN A 210 -16.29 5.24 -27.31
CA ASN A 210 -16.53 4.11 -26.43
C ASN A 210 -16.98 4.47 -25.00
N ILE A 211 -16.99 5.76 -24.65
CA ILE A 211 -17.27 6.23 -23.29
C ILE A 211 -18.63 5.78 -22.76
N GLU A 212 -19.67 5.77 -23.57
CA GLU A 212 -21.01 5.33 -23.15
C GLU A 212 -21.00 3.85 -22.79
N LYS A 213 -20.37 3.02 -23.61
CA LYS A 213 -20.23 1.57 -23.35
C LYS A 213 -19.43 1.32 -22.08
N VAL A 214 -18.28 1.99 -21.94
CA VAL A 214 -17.41 1.86 -20.75
C VAL A 214 -18.11 2.35 -19.49
N SER A 215 -18.83 3.48 -19.55
CA SER A 215 -19.61 3.99 -18.41
C SER A 215 -20.72 3.02 -17.99
N SER A 216 -21.38 2.36 -18.96
CA SER A 216 -22.38 1.31 -18.67
C SER A 216 -21.75 0.09 -17.97
N SER A 217 -20.58 -0.36 -18.45
CA SER A 217 -19.83 -1.46 -17.82
C SER A 217 -19.42 -1.07 -16.39
N PHE A 218 -18.88 0.13 -16.19
CA PHE A 218 -18.51 0.63 -14.87
C PHE A 218 -19.71 0.70 -13.89
N ALA A 219 -20.87 1.15 -14.38
CA ALA A 219 -22.09 1.18 -13.57
C ALA A 219 -22.57 -0.22 -13.15
N LYS A 220 -22.42 -1.22 -14.02
CA LYS A 220 -22.76 -2.63 -13.74
C LYS A 220 -21.74 -3.33 -12.82
N GLY A 221 -20.56 -2.78 -12.68
CA GLY A 221 -19.49 -3.40 -11.90
C GLY A 221 -18.50 -4.24 -12.70
N ASP A 222 -18.58 -4.17 -14.03
CA ASP A 222 -17.76 -4.95 -14.96
C ASP A 222 -16.45 -4.21 -15.29
N GLY A 223 -15.72 -3.77 -14.30
CA GLY A 223 -14.44 -3.09 -14.47
C GLY A 223 -14.34 -1.75 -13.75
N SER A 224 -13.20 -1.08 -13.90
CA SER A 224 -12.87 0.17 -13.22
C SER A 224 -11.96 1.08 -14.05
N PRO A 225 -12.09 2.40 -13.98
CA PRO A 225 -11.03 3.29 -14.42
C PRO A 225 -9.80 3.07 -13.54
N THR A 226 -8.61 3.20 -14.12
CA THR A 226 -7.34 2.91 -13.44
C THR A 226 -6.47 4.16 -13.30
N GLY A 227 -5.62 4.16 -12.28
CA GLY A 227 -4.57 5.14 -12.06
C GLY A 227 -3.18 4.54 -12.21
N LEU A 228 -2.20 5.40 -12.41
CA LEU A 228 -0.80 5.05 -12.57
C LEU A 228 -0.20 4.62 -11.22
N VAL A 229 0.27 3.39 -11.11
CA VAL A 229 1.29 2.98 -10.16
C VAL A 229 2.61 3.06 -10.93
N VAL A 230 3.28 4.19 -10.78
CA VAL A 230 4.42 4.54 -11.63
C VAL A 230 5.56 3.53 -11.56
N GLY A 231 6.13 3.19 -12.69
CA GLY A 231 7.33 2.39 -12.84
C GLY A 231 7.99 2.71 -14.17
N PHE A 232 9.11 2.04 -14.49
CA PHE A 232 9.89 2.39 -15.68
C PHE A 232 9.18 2.08 -17.02
N ASP A 233 8.08 1.29 -17.00
CA ASP A 233 7.39 0.81 -18.21
C ASP A 233 5.86 0.92 -18.12
N THR A 234 5.31 1.76 -17.23
CA THR A 234 3.86 1.89 -17.07
C THR A 234 3.29 2.85 -18.11
N GLU A 235 2.23 2.47 -18.83
CA GLU A 235 1.53 3.34 -19.75
C GLU A 235 0.78 4.46 -19.01
N PHE A 236 0.93 5.70 -19.50
CA PHE A 236 0.15 6.85 -19.02
C PHE A 236 -1.24 6.90 -19.65
N ALA A 237 -2.21 7.35 -18.89
CA ALA A 237 -3.50 7.77 -19.40
C ALA A 237 -3.34 8.98 -20.34
N ARG A 238 -4.45 9.38 -20.98
CA ARG A 238 -4.46 10.55 -21.90
C ARG A 238 -5.37 11.66 -21.39
N GLY A 239 -5.40 12.75 -22.11
CA GLY A 239 -6.27 13.88 -21.81
C GLY A 239 -6.11 14.38 -20.36
N LYS A 240 -7.22 14.65 -19.66
CA LYS A 240 -7.20 15.20 -18.30
C LYS A 240 -6.59 14.22 -17.28
N MET A 241 -6.83 12.91 -17.44
CA MET A 241 -6.24 11.91 -16.53
C MET A 241 -4.72 11.85 -16.69
N GLY A 242 -4.22 11.81 -17.93
CA GLY A 242 -2.78 11.84 -18.21
C GLY A 242 -2.11 13.12 -17.73
N ALA A 243 -2.81 14.25 -17.79
CA ALA A 243 -2.33 15.52 -17.24
C ALA A 243 -2.15 15.45 -15.72
N ILE A 244 -3.10 14.84 -14.98
CA ILE A 244 -2.99 14.61 -13.53
C ILE A 244 -1.77 13.72 -13.24
N GLU A 245 -1.63 12.60 -13.93
CA GLU A 245 -0.50 11.68 -13.74
C GLU A 245 0.84 12.38 -13.95
N SER A 246 0.98 13.12 -15.03
CA SER A 246 2.20 13.86 -15.36
C SER A 246 2.48 15.01 -14.38
N GLN A 247 1.46 15.72 -13.94
CA GLN A 247 1.58 16.80 -12.97
C GLN A 247 2.08 16.29 -11.63
N ILE A 248 1.53 15.18 -11.12
CA ILE A 248 1.95 14.62 -9.85
C ILE A 248 3.42 14.15 -9.90
N LEU A 249 3.84 13.49 -10.97
CA LEU A 249 5.25 13.11 -11.13
C LEU A 249 6.16 14.33 -11.19
N SER A 250 5.76 15.39 -11.88
CA SER A 250 6.51 16.65 -11.94
C SER A 250 6.63 17.31 -10.57
N GLN A 251 5.55 17.33 -9.77
CA GLN A 251 5.57 17.85 -8.39
C GLN A 251 6.46 17.03 -7.47
N GLU A 252 6.53 15.71 -7.67
CA GLU A 252 7.43 14.82 -6.96
C GLU A 252 8.89 14.93 -7.46
N GLY A 253 9.13 15.61 -8.57
CA GLY A 253 10.46 15.74 -9.17
C GLY A 253 11.03 14.41 -9.68
N VAL A 254 10.18 13.47 -10.08
CA VAL A 254 10.57 12.14 -10.56
C VAL A 254 9.95 11.85 -11.94
N LYS A 255 10.58 10.93 -12.66
CA LYS A 255 10.14 10.43 -13.96
C LYS A 255 10.23 8.90 -14.00
N GLN A 256 9.60 8.26 -14.96
CA GLN A 256 9.57 6.80 -15.08
C GLN A 256 10.97 6.16 -15.08
N SER A 257 11.94 6.80 -15.76
CA SER A 257 13.32 6.27 -15.80
C SER A 257 13.97 6.12 -14.44
N ASP A 258 13.54 6.88 -13.43
CA ASP A 258 14.11 6.88 -12.10
C ASP A 258 13.73 5.60 -11.31
N PHE A 259 12.72 4.88 -11.79
CA PHE A 259 12.31 3.56 -11.27
C PHE A 259 13.12 2.39 -11.90
N LYS A 260 14.09 2.68 -12.77
CA LYS A 260 15.16 1.76 -13.17
C LYS A 260 16.29 1.81 -12.16
N LEU A 261 16.12 1.07 -11.09
CA LEU A 261 17.03 1.08 -9.96
C LEU A 261 18.12 0.03 -10.12
N PRO A 262 19.31 0.25 -9.54
CA PRO A 262 20.37 -0.76 -9.51
C PRO A 262 19.93 -1.98 -8.66
N PHE A 263 20.68 -3.07 -8.77
CA PHE A 263 20.59 -4.25 -7.91
C PHE A 263 19.29 -5.08 -8.01
N GLY A 264 18.62 -5.06 -9.17
CA GLY A 264 17.38 -5.81 -9.34
C GLY A 264 16.15 -5.17 -8.71
N LEU A 265 16.28 -4.00 -8.10
CA LEU A 265 15.20 -3.28 -7.43
C LEU A 265 14.28 -2.48 -8.37
N SER A 266 14.52 -2.56 -9.67
CA SER A 266 13.70 -1.85 -10.67
C SER A 266 12.24 -2.26 -10.60
N SER A 267 11.34 -1.29 -10.57
CA SER A 267 9.90 -1.53 -10.60
C SER A 267 9.31 -1.19 -11.95
N LYS A 268 8.70 -2.18 -12.60
CA LYS A 268 8.03 -2.00 -13.90
C LYS A 268 6.82 -1.08 -13.79
N GLY A 269 6.16 -1.07 -12.63
CA GLY A 269 4.90 -0.39 -12.40
C GLY A 269 3.70 -1.14 -12.99
N GLU A 270 2.51 -0.62 -12.74
CA GLU A 270 1.25 -1.23 -13.17
C GLU A 270 0.13 -0.18 -13.27
N ARG A 271 -1.02 -0.60 -13.77
CA ARG A 271 -2.26 0.16 -13.65
C ARG A 271 -3.11 -0.43 -12.50
N ARG A 272 -3.64 0.43 -11.63
CA ARG A 272 -4.45 0.00 -10.48
C ARG A 272 -5.83 0.65 -10.55
N ASP A 273 -6.86 -0.12 -10.27
CA ASP A 273 -8.24 0.36 -10.18
C ASP A 273 -8.37 1.55 -9.24
N LEU A 274 -9.02 2.62 -9.70
CA LEU A 274 -9.30 3.81 -8.89
C LEU A 274 -10.41 3.56 -7.85
N PHE A 275 -11.27 2.57 -8.08
CA PHE A 275 -12.36 2.22 -7.18
C PHE A 275 -12.25 0.77 -6.72
N LEU A 276 -12.35 0.58 -5.42
CA LEU A 276 -12.41 -0.70 -4.75
C LEU A 276 -13.87 -1.09 -4.56
N ARG A 277 -14.29 -2.20 -5.16
CA ARG A 277 -15.62 -2.77 -4.94
C ARG A 277 -15.58 -3.75 -3.78
N PHE A 278 -16.62 -3.73 -2.99
CA PHE A 278 -16.84 -4.72 -1.95
C PHE A 278 -18.13 -5.50 -2.22
N LYS A 279 -18.23 -6.69 -1.68
CA LYS A 279 -19.39 -7.57 -1.77
C LYS A 279 -19.78 -8.06 -0.39
N ASP A 280 -20.93 -8.74 -0.30
CA ASP A 280 -21.41 -9.35 0.94
C ASP A 280 -21.46 -8.32 2.09
N PHE A 281 -21.94 -7.09 1.79
CA PHE A 281 -21.91 -5.99 2.72
C PHE A 281 -23.09 -6.05 3.71
N GLU A 282 -22.76 -6.04 5.00
CA GLU A 282 -23.71 -5.99 6.09
C GLU A 282 -23.21 -4.97 7.12
N CYS A 283 -24.12 -4.17 7.66
CA CYS A 283 -23.79 -3.20 8.70
C CYS A 283 -24.88 -3.21 9.79
N SER A 284 -24.50 -3.51 11.02
CA SER A 284 -25.37 -3.51 12.19
C SER A 284 -24.59 -3.23 13.47
N ASP A 285 -25.18 -2.50 14.41
CA ASP A 285 -24.68 -2.31 15.79
C ASP A 285 -23.19 -1.98 15.91
N SER A 286 -22.67 -1.07 15.10
CA SER A 286 -21.24 -0.71 15.02
C SER A 286 -20.34 -1.81 14.44
N THR A 287 -20.91 -2.83 13.81
CA THR A 287 -20.16 -3.90 13.12
C THR A 287 -20.42 -3.80 11.64
N VAL A 288 -19.36 -3.87 10.85
CA VAL A 288 -19.44 -3.96 9.39
C VAL A 288 -18.78 -5.25 8.90
N ARG A 289 -19.48 -5.94 8.00
CA ARG A 289 -19.00 -7.14 7.30
C ARG A 289 -18.96 -6.87 5.81
N PHE A 290 -17.93 -7.32 5.16
CA PHE A 290 -17.79 -7.23 3.69
C PHE A 290 -16.68 -8.14 3.20
N SER A 291 -16.67 -8.40 1.89
CA SER A 291 -15.57 -9.10 1.23
C SER A 291 -14.88 -8.21 0.21
N LEU A 292 -13.56 -8.39 0.08
CA LEU A 292 -12.71 -7.71 -0.90
C LEU A 292 -11.91 -8.72 -1.71
N LEU A 293 -11.63 -8.38 -2.95
CA LEU A 293 -10.62 -9.09 -3.74
C LEU A 293 -9.21 -8.89 -3.15
N PRO A 294 -8.25 -9.79 -3.44
CA PRO A 294 -6.86 -9.61 -3.06
C PRO A 294 -6.31 -8.23 -3.47
N GLY A 295 -5.51 -7.60 -2.61
CA GLY A 295 -4.97 -6.27 -2.84
C GLY A 295 -5.88 -5.10 -2.43
N GLY A 296 -7.15 -5.36 -2.06
CA GLY A 296 -8.04 -4.36 -1.48
C GLY A 296 -7.76 -4.14 0.01
N TYR A 297 -7.81 -2.88 0.45
CA TYR A 297 -7.59 -2.48 1.84
C TYR A 297 -8.93 -2.25 2.56
N ALA A 298 -9.20 -3.03 3.61
CA ALA A 298 -10.38 -2.84 4.45
C ALA A 298 -10.42 -1.44 5.11
N THR A 299 -9.25 -0.89 5.41
CA THR A 299 -9.10 0.46 5.93
C THR A 299 -9.63 1.53 4.97
N SER A 300 -9.55 1.32 3.65
CA SER A 300 -10.14 2.23 2.66
C SER A 300 -11.67 2.23 2.72
N VAL A 301 -12.29 1.06 2.94
CA VAL A 301 -13.75 0.95 3.13
C VAL A 301 -14.16 1.61 4.45
N LEU A 302 -13.44 1.35 5.54
CA LEU A 302 -13.71 1.95 6.84
C LEU A 302 -13.58 3.47 6.81
N ARG A 303 -12.56 4.01 6.15
CA ARG A 303 -12.36 5.45 5.98
C ARG A 303 -13.61 6.13 5.41
N GLU A 304 -14.17 5.58 4.35
CA GLU A 304 -15.37 6.16 3.71
C GLU A 304 -16.61 6.05 4.59
N ILE A 305 -16.74 4.97 5.37
CA ILE A 305 -17.84 4.78 6.32
C ILE A 305 -17.69 5.72 7.52
N MET A 306 -16.47 5.82 8.06
CA MET A 306 -16.20 6.59 9.27
C MET A 306 -16.03 8.09 9.00
N ARG A 307 -15.74 8.48 7.76
CA ARG A 307 -15.41 9.85 7.35
C ARG A 307 -14.31 10.48 8.21
N VAL A 308 -13.27 9.72 8.48
CA VAL A 308 -12.14 10.19 9.29
C VAL A 308 -11.11 10.84 8.38
N ASP A 309 -10.78 12.10 8.65
CA ASP A 309 -9.79 12.88 7.87
C ASP A 309 -8.33 12.55 8.23
N GLU A 310 -8.09 11.74 9.26
CA GLU A 310 -6.73 11.41 9.78
C GLU A 310 -5.81 10.74 8.77
N MET A 311 -6.31 10.35 7.61
CA MET A 311 -5.52 9.77 6.51
C MET A 311 -4.97 10.80 5.52
N ALA A 312 -5.13 12.09 5.77
CA ALA A 312 -4.70 13.17 4.88
C ALA A 312 -3.16 13.29 4.76
N ASN A 313 -2.42 12.58 5.59
CA ASN A 313 -0.94 12.62 5.62
C ASN A 313 -0.26 11.50 4.82
N TYR A 314 -1.02 10.69 4.06
CA TYR A 314 -0.48 9.58 3.27
C TYR A 314 -0.89 9.64 1.80
#